data_47d02b62843d25f199797814540e6edf
#
_entry.id   47d02b62843d25f199797814540e6edf
#
_cell.length_a   1.000
_cell.length_b   1.000
_cell.length_c   1.000
_cell.angle_alpha   90.00
_cell.angle_beta   90.00
_cell.angle_gamma   90.00
#
_symmetry.space_group_name_H-M   'P 1'
#
loop_
_entity.id
_entity.type
_entity.pdbx_description
1 polymer ?
#
loop_
_entity_poly.entity_id
_entity_poly.type
_entity_poly.pdbx_seq_one_letter_code
_entity_poly.pdbx_strand_id
1 'polypeptide(L)'
;MSRITPLVRPNIAALAPYSTARDEYSGPLGIYLDANESPYGNGYNRYPDPHQAVLKARIGECKGIRSENLFLGNGSDEAIDLVFRIFCTPGRDNAVIITPSYGMYGVAAAINDVAVRSVRLGEDFSLDTEVLLGACDEATKLVMLCSPNKPSGNAFPKRQLLEICDRFPGVVVVDEAYADFSAQGSLADEAMARENLIVLQTLSKARGMAGLRIGMAISSVEIIRLMSHVKYPYNLSRAAMEKAMVLLEKPVDGQVQTLIRERERLASCLPRFPFVRKVFPSDANFLLVRVDDADALYAHLLAQGIIVRNRSRVVGCDACLRLTVGLPEENDRLLQAMESYDDDKK
;
A
#
# COMPACT_ATOMS: atom_id res chain seq x y z
N MET A 1 -19.48 -7.14 22.80
CA MET A 1 -19.97 -6.97 21.41
C MET A 1 -18.81 -6.44 20.59
N SER A 2 -18.62 -6.91 19.35
CA SER A 2 -17.56 -6.43 18.47
C SER A 2 -17.73 -4.93 18.19
N ARG A 3 -16.64 -4.20 18.20
CA ARG A 3 -16.57 -2.77 17.82
C ARG A 3 -16.81 -2.58 16.31
N ILE A 4 -16.57 -3.61 15.50
CA ILE A 4 -16.62 -3.55 14.03
C ILE A 4 -18.03 -3.75 13.49
N THR A 5 -18.81 -4.68 14.05
CA THR A 5 -20.15 -4.98 13.56
C THR A 5 -21.04 -3.75 13.33
N PRO A 6 -21.09 -2.73 14.23
CA PRO A 6 -21.89 -1.52 13.99
C PRO A 6 -21.37 -0.59 12.88
N LEU A 7 -20.11 -0.75 12.47
CA LEU A 7 -19.47 0.06 11.43
C LEU A 7 -19.73 -0.50 10.02
N VAL A 8 -20.11 -1.79 9.93
CA VAL A 8 -20.35 -2.44 8.63
C VAL A 8 -21.65 -1.93 8.03
N ARG A 9 -21.64 -1.62 6.74
CA ARG A 9 -22.86 -1.23 6.01
C ARG A 9 -23.91 -2.32 6.14
N PRO A 10 -25.21 -1.98 6.38
CA PRO A 10 -26.26 -2.96 6.61
C PRO A 10 -26.43 -4.00 5.48
N ASN A 11 -26.28 -3.57 4.21
CA ASN A 11 -26.35 -4.47 3.06
C ASN A 11 -25.15 -5.43 2.99
N ILE A 12 -23.99 -5.02 3.48
CA ILE A 12 -22.80 -5.90 3.56
C ILE A 12 -22.92 -6.86 4.73
N ALA A 13 -23.43 -6.39 5.89
CA ALA A 13 -23.69 -7.25 7.04
C ALA A 13 -24.72 -8.35 6.72
N ALA A 14 -25.69 -8.07 5.85
CA ALA A 14 -26.72 -9.01 5.40
C ALA A 14 -26.30 -9.85 4.18
N LEU A 15 -25.09 -9.62 3.60
CA LEU A 15 -24.64 -10.29 2.40
C LEU A 15 -24.40 -11.78 2.66
N ALA A 16 -25.08 -12.65 1.92
CA ALA A 16 -24.70 -14.05 1.81
C ALA A 16 -23.49 -14.14 0.84
N PRO A 17 -22.33 -14.63 1.29
CA PRO A 17 -21.17 -14.73 0.41
C PRO A 17 -21.44 -15.72 -0.73
N TYR A 18 -20.82 -15.48 -1.87
CA TYR A 18 -20.83 -16.45 -2.95
C TYR A 18 -20.11 -17.73 -2.49
N SER A 19 -20.82 -18.87 -2.53
CA SER A 19 -20.24 -20.19 -2.25
C SER A 19 -19.96 -20.91 -3.55
N THR A 20 -18.81 -21.56 -3.64
CA THR A 20 -18.48 -22.46 -4.76
C THR A 20 -18.80 -23.89 -4.36
N ALA A 21 -19.15 -24.75 -5.29
CA ALA A 21 -19.35 -26.18 -4.98
C ALA A 21 -18.08 -26.83 -4.39
N ARG A 22 -16.91 -26.26 -4.66
CA ARG A 22 -15.62 -26.70 -4.09
C ARG A 22 -15.45 -26.33 -2.62
N ASP A 23 -16.19 -25.33 -2.12
CA ASP A 23 -16.21 -25.01 -0.68
C ASP A 23 -16.94 -26.10 0.13
N GLU A 24 -17.85 -26.83 -0.52
CA GLU A 24 -18.64 -27.91 0.08
C GLU A 24 -17.92 -29.27 0.03
N TYR A 25 -16.82 -29.37 -0.76
CA TYR A 25 -16.09 -30.61 -0.97
C TYR A 25 -14.73 -30.60 -0.27
N SER A 26 -14.59 -31.46 0.73
CA SER A 26 -13.36 -31.63 1.51
C SER A 26 -12.62 -32.96 1.23
N GLY A 27 -13.00 -33.69 0.18
CA GLY A 27 -12.43 -34.98 -0.17
C GLY A 27 -11.13 -34.89 -1.00
N PRO A 28 -10.53 -36.05 -1.33
CA PRO A 28 -9.38 -36.11 -2.24
C PRO A 28 -9.77 -35.62 -3.65
N LEU A 29 -8.78 -35.51 -4.55
CA LEU A 29 -8.99 -35.08 -5.93
C LEU A 29 -10.22 -35.78 -6.57
N GLY A 30 -11.22 -34.96 -7.00
CA GLY A 30 -12.46 -35.41 -7.61
C GLY A 30 -12.54 -35.07 -9.11
N ILE A 31 -13.62 -35.49 -9.74
CA ILE A 31 -13.97 -35.08 -11.10
C ILE A 31 -14.76 -33.75 -10.97
N TYR A 32 -14.20 -32.66 -11.43
CA TYR A 32 -14.81 -31.33 -11.34
C TYR A 32 -15.72 -31.07 -12.52
N LEU A 33 -17.05 -31.06 -12.27
CA LEU A 33 -18.12 -30.76 -13.24
C LEU A 33 -19.02 -29.62 -12.73
N ASP A 34 -18.47 -28.75 -11.87
CA ASP A 34 -19.20 -27.77 -11.07
C ASP A 34 -19.20 -26.35 -11.66
N ALA A 35 -18.16 -25.98 -12.43
CA ALA A 35 -17.92 -24.60 -12.81
C ALA A 35 -17.89 -24.33 -14.33
N ASN A 36 -18.44 -25.24 -15.13
CA ASN A 36 -18.51 -25.16 -16.58
C ASN A 36 -17.16 -24.93 -17.29
N GLU A 37 -16.07 -25.34 -16.65
CA GLU A 37 -14.71 -25.19 -17.16
C GLU A 37 -14.46 -26.17 -18.32
N SER A 38 -13.57 -25.78 -19.25
CA SER A 38 -13.13 -26.72 -20.28
C SER A 38 -12.44 -27.93 -19.66
N PRO A 39 -12.79 -29.16 -20.04
CA PRO A 39 -12.12 -30.37 -19.56
C PRO A 39 -10.72 -30.55 -20.16
N TYR A 40 -10.40 -29.84 -21.25
CA TYR A 40 -9.11 -29.98 -21.94
C TYR A 40 -8.01 -29.26 -21.19
N GLY A 41 -7.12 -30.03 -20.57
CA GLY A 41 -6.04 -29.52 -19.72
C GLY A 41 -4.95 -28.78 -20.51
N ASN A 42 -4.71 -27.54 -20.12
CA ASN A 42 -3.60 -26.71 -20.59
C ASN A 42 -2.81 -26.09 -19.41
N GLY A 43 -3.04 -26.59 -18.20
CA GLY A 43 -2.48 -26.08 -16.96
C GLY A 43 -3.27 -24.94 -16.32
N TYR A 44 -4.13 -24.24 -17.07
CA TYR A 44 -4.92 -23.08 -16.63
C TYR A 44 -6.42 -23.19 -16.92
N ASN A 45 -6.89 -24.35 -17.32
CA ASN A 45 -8.28 -24.62 -17.65
C ASN A 45 -9.22 -24.68 -16.43
N ARG A 46 -8.69 -24.64 -15.22
CA ARG A 46 -9.45 -24.69 -13.97
C ARG A 46 -9.31 -23.38 -13.19
N TYR A 47 -10.42 -22.90 -12.60
CA TYR A 47 -10.37 -21.77 -11.68
C TYR A 47 -9.39 -22.03 -10.53
N PRO A 48 -8.73 -20.98 -10.05
CA PRO A 48 -7.82 -21.10 -8.90
C PRO A 48 -8.61 -21.31 -7.61
N ASP A 49 -7.87 -21.57 -6.51
CA ASP A 49 -8.43 -21.58 -5.16
C ASP A 49 -8.97 -20.19 -4.78
N PRO A 50 -10.29 -20.04 -4.52
CA PRO A 50 -10.88 -18.75 -4.14
C PRO A 50 -10.37 -18.23 -2.79
N HIS A 51 -9.84 -19.11 -1.94
CA HIS A 51 -9.31 -18.75 -0.61
C HIS A 51 -7.82 -18.47 -0.62
N GLN A 52 -7.10 -18.79 -1.70
CA GLN A 52 -5.64 -18.65 -1.85
C GLN A 52 -4.85 -19.30 -0.68
N ALA A 53 -5.35 -20.42 -0.16
CA ALA A 53 -4.88 -21.04 1.07
C ALA A 53 -3.36 -21.28 1.10
N VAL A 54 -2.81 -21.88 0.03
CA VAL A 54 -1.38 -22.17 -0.07
C VAL A 54 -0.54 -20.90 -0.09
N LEU A 55 -0.95 -19.89 -0.86
CA LEU A 55 -0.22 -18.62 -0.92
C LEU A 55 -0.32 -17.83 0.39
N LYS A 56 -1.49 -17.83 1.05
CA LYS A 56 -1.65 -17.21 2.39
C LYS A 56 -0.75 -17.87 3.41
N ALA A 57 -0.69 -19.20 3.44
CA ALA A 57 0.19 -19.94 4.34
C ALA A 57 1.66 -19.54 4.11
N ARG A 58 2.10 -19.50 2.85
CA ARG A 58 3.47 -19.12 2.51
C ARG A 58 3.83 -17.69 2.88
N ILE A 59 2.94 -16.73 2.59
CA ILE A 59 3.13 -15.33 3.01
C ILE A 59 3.13 -15.23 4.55
N GLY A 60 2.23 -15.96 5.19
CA GLY A 60 2.13 -16.04 6.64
C GLY A 60 3.44 -16.51 7.29
N GLU A 61 4.05 -17.59 6.77
CA GLU A 61 5.36 -18.08 7.20
C GLU A 61 6.45 -17.01 7.03
N CYS A 62 6.49 -16.34 5.87
CA CYS A 62 7.50 -15.31 5.59
C CYS A 62 7.39 -14.07 6.48
N LYS A 63 6.20 -13.76 7.00
CA LYS A 63 5.90 -12.51 7.72
C LYS A 63 5.47 -12.71 9.17
N GLY A 64 5.37 -13.92 9.65
CA GLY A 64 4.86 -14.23 11.01
C GLY A 64 3.37 -13.95 11.18
N ILE A 65 2.56 -14.04 10.12
CA ILE A 65 1.14 -13.70 10.09
C ILE A 65 0.30 -14.97 9.97
N ARG A 66 -0.74 -15.11 10.79
CA ARG A 66 -1.68 -16.23 10.64
C ARG A 66 -2.54 -16.03 9.40
N SER A 67 -2.81 -17.11 8.65
CA SER A 67 -3.58 -17.08 7.41
C SER A 67 -4.99 -16.48 7.58
N GLU A 68 -5.60 -16.69 8.73
CA GLU A 68 -6.93 -16.15 9.09
C GLU A 68 -6.96 -14.63 9.30
N ASN A 69 -5.78 -14.02 9.53
CA ASN A 69 -5.57 -12.59 9.65
C ASN A 69 -5.10 -11.94 8.35
N LEU A 70 -5.08 -12.70 7.25
CA LEU A 70 -4.53 -12.26 5.96
C LEU A 70 -5.58 -12.29 4.86
N PHE A 71 -5.81 -11.14 4.23
CA PHE A 71 -6.53 -11.01 2.96
C PHE A 71 -5.53 -10.81 1.83
N LEU A 72 -5.73 -11.45 0.67
CA LEU A 72 -4.94 -11.22 -0.53
C LEU A 72 -5.80 -10.62 -1.65
N GLY A 73 -5.30 -9.55 -2.25
CA GLY A 73 -5.98 -8.81 -3.32
C GLY A 73 -5.11 -8.56 -4.54
N ASN A 74 -5.73 -8.13 -5.62
CA ASN A 74 -5.07 -7.72 -6.87
C ASN A 74 -4.37 -6.36 -6.69
N GLY A 75 -3.22 -6.38 -6.01
CA GLY A 75 -2.58 -5.23 -5.40
C GLY A 75 -3.29 -4.80 -4.10
N SER A 76 -2.64 -3.94 -3.31
CA SER A 76 -3.27 -3.31 -2.15
C SER A 76 -4.44 -2.38 -2.55
N ASP A 77 -4.51 -1.97 -3.81
CA ASP A 77 -5.60 -1.15 -4.35
C ASP A 77 -6.97 -1.84 -4.22
N GLU A 78 -7.03 -3.18 -4.41
CA GLU A 78 -8.28 -3.93 -4.18
C GLU A 78 -8.68 -3.90 -2.70
N ALA A 79 -7.72 -4.03 -1.79
CA ALA A 79 -8.00 -3.93 -0.36
C ALA A 79 -8.50 -2.52 0.03
N ILE A 80 -7.92 -1.46 -0.55
CA ILE A 80 -8.36 -0.07 -0.36
C ILE A 80 -9.81 0.09 -0.81
N ASP A 81 -10.16 -0.38 -2.00
CA ASP A 81 -11.53 -0.27 -2.51
C ASP A 81 -12.53 -1.04 -1.65
N LEU A 82 -12.19 -2.27 -1.24
CA LEU A 82 -13.05 -3.09 -0.37
C LEU A 82 -13.31 -2.44 0.99
N VAL A 83 -12.34 -1.74 1.58
CA VAL A 83 -12.53 -1.05 2.85
C VAL A 83 -13.61 0.03 2.72
N PHE A 84 -13.60 0.83 1.64
CA PHE A 84 -14.67 1.79 1.38
C PHE A 84 -16.02 1.10 1.18
N ARG A 85 -16.08 0.03 0.40
CA ARG A 85 -17.31 -0.74 0.15
C ARG A 85 -17.92 -1.34 1.41
N ILE A 86 -17.08 -1.78 2.35
CA ILE A 86 -17.54 -2.45 3.57
C ILE A 86 -18.04 -1.44 4.60
N PHE A 87 -17.34 -0.33 4.80
CA PHE A 87 -17.56 0.54 5.95
C PHE A 87 -18.25 1.86 5.62
N CYS A 88 -18.24 2.35 4.38
CA CYS A 88 -18.79 3.65 4.04
C CYS A 88 -20.07 3.53 3.20
N THR A 89 -21.16 4.09 3.68
CA THR A 89 -22.40 4.23 2.92
C THR A 89 -22.26 5.36 1.90
N PRO A 90 -22.41 5.07 0.58
CA PRO A 90 -22.32 6.08 -0.47
C PRO A 90 -23.22 7.30 -0.23
N GLY A 91 -22.73 8.50 -0.55
CA GLY A 91 -23.46 9.75 -0.42
C GLY A 91 -23.78 10.19 1.02
N ARG A 92 -23.35 9.43 2.03
CA ARG A 92 -23.65 9.68 3.44
C ARG A 92 -22.40 9.78 4.32
N ASP A 93 -21.55 8.75 4.26
CA ASP A 93 -20.38 8.63 5.12
C ASP A 93 -19.17 9.34 4.51
N ASN A 94 -18.16 9.59 5.32
CA ASN A 94 -16.91 10.21 4.87
C ASN A 94 -15.68 9.46 5.40
N ALA A 95 -14.53 9.78 4.79
CA ALA A 95 -13.22 9.32 5.21
C ALA A 95 -12.28 10.50 5.43
N VAL A 96 -11.45 10.43 6.47
CA VAL A 96 -10.34 11.37 6.70
C VAL A 96 -9.08 10.81 6.05
N ILE A 97 -8.43 11.62 5.21
CA ILE A 97 -7.22 11.26 4.47
C ILE A 97 -6.16 12.33 4.69
N ILE A 98 -4.95 11.94 5.06
CA ILE A 98 -3.82 12.87 5.14
C ILE A 98 -3.37 13.33 3.74
N THR A 99 -2.94 14.58 3.62
CA THR A 99 -2.46 15.15 2.36
C THR A 99 -1.16 15.94 2.57
N PRO A 100 -0.14 15.74 1.72
CA PRO A 100 -0.07 14.84 0.58
C PRO A 100 0.05 13.38 0.99
N SER A 101 -0.63 12.47 0.26
CA SER A 101 -0.50 11.04 0.46
C SER A 101 -0.74 10.25 -0.85
N TYR A 102 -1.01 8.95 -0.76
CA TYR A 102 -1.27 8.12 -1.93
C TYR A 102 -2.61 8.48 -2.59
N GLY A 103 -2.55 8.94 -3.84
CA GLY A 103 -3.74 9.46 -4.53
C GLY A 103 -4.88 8.46 -4.74
N MET A 104 -4.61 7.15 -4.67
CA MET A 104 -5.66 6.14 -4.84
C MET A 104 -6.69 6.13 -3.71
N TYR A 105 -6.38 6.65 -2.53
CA TYR A 105 -7.39 6.77 -1.48
C TYR A 105 -8.54 7.68 -1.90
N GLY A 106 -8.21 8.86 -2.44
CA GLY A 106 -9.22 9.78 -2.96
C GLY A 106 -9.95 9.23 -4.19
N VAL A 107 -9.25 8.50 -5.07
CA VAL A 107 -9.88 7.83 -6.23
C VAL A 107 -10.85 6.75 -5.77
N ALA A 108 -10.46 5.88 -4.84
CA ALA A 108 -11.33 4.84 -4.31
C ALA A 108 -12.54 5.42 -3.57
N ALA A 109 -12.34 6.50 -2.78
CA ALA A 109 -13.43 7.22 -2.14
C ALA A 109 -14.43 7.76 -3.18
N ALA A 110 -13.93 8.42 -4.24
CA ALA A 110 -14.77 8.97 -5.30
C ALA A 110 -15.55 7.88 -6.08
N ILE A 111 -14.92 6.74 -6.39
CA ILE A 111 -15.59 5.60 -7.04
C ILE A 111 -16.74 5.06 -6.17
N ASN A 112 -16.57 5.10 -4.85
CA ASN A 112 -17.56 4.60 -3.89
C ASN A 112 -18.53 5.69 -3.41
N ASP A 113 -18.51 6.89 -4.00
CA ASP A 113 -19.33 8.03 -3.61
C ASP A 113 -19.21 8.38 -2.10
N VAL A 114 -17.95 8.40 -1.61
CA VAL A 114 -17.60 8.69 -0.22
C VAL A 114 -16.87 10.03 -0.17
N ALA A 115 -17.38 10.96 0.63
CA ALA A 115 -16.77 12.26 0.83
C ALA A 115 -15.39 12.14 1.51
N VAL A 116 -14.44 13.00 1.11
CA VAL A 116 -13.09 13.02 1.68
C VAL A 116 -12.88 14.30 2.47
N ARG A 117 -12.44 14.16 3.72
CA ARG A 117 -11.91 15.24 4.56
C ARG A 117 -10.40 15.16 4.56
N SER A 118 -9.75 16.11 3.92
CA SER A 118 -8.30 16.14 3.80
C SER A 118 -7.67 16.85 4.98
N VAL A 119 -6.72 16.19 5.66
CA VAL A 119 -5.90 16.78 6.72
C VAL A 119 -4.49 17.02 6.19
N ARG A 120 -4.09 18.28 6.15
CA ARG A 120 -2.77 18.67 5.65
C ARG A 120 -1.68 18.30 6.67
N LEU A 121 -0.64 17.63 6.20
CA LEU A 121 0.60 17.41 6.96
C LEU A 121 1.36 18.73 7.14
N GLY A 122 2.20 18.79 8.17
CA GLY A 122 3.10 19.91 8.41
C GLY A 122 4.08 20.16 7.25
N GLU A 123 4.84 21.25 7.31
CA GLU A 123 5.84 21.58 6.27
C GLU A 123 6.99 20.57 6.16
N ASP A 124 7.24 19.85 7.23
CA ASP A 124 8.18 18.72 7.33
C ASP A 124 7.49 17.35 7.10
N PHE A 125 6.21 17.38 6.69
CA PHE A 125 5.32 16.23 6.55
C PHE A 125 5.03 15.49 7.86
N SER A 126 5.15 16.15 9.01
CA SER A 126 4.69 15.64 10.29
C SER A 126 3.16 15.54 10.34
N LEU A 127 2.66 14.56 11.08
CA LEU A 127 1.24 14.35 11.35
C LEU A 127 0.88 14.96 12.71
N ASP A 128 -0.15 15.80 12.73
CA ASP A 128 -0.76 16.27 13.97
C ASP A 128 -2.01 15.43 14.29
N THR A 129 -1.94 14.69 15.40
CA THR A 129 -3.02 13.79 15.84
C THR A 129 -4.29 14.55 16.21
N GLU A 130 -4.16 15.71 16.85
CA GLU A 130 -5.32 16.49 17.28
C GLU A 130 -6.06 17.10 16.09
N VAL A 131 -5.33 17.62 15.11
CA VAL A 131 -5.89 18.12 13.85
C VAL A 131 -6.58 16.99 13.08
N LEU A 132 -5.94 15.79 13.03
CA LEU A 132 -6.52 14.62 12.36
C LEU A 132 -7.84 14.20 13.01
N LEU A 133 -7.83 14.02 14.33
CA LEU A 133 -9.03 13.58 15.06
C LEU A 133 -10.12 14.65 15.07
N GLY A 134 -9.73 15.92 15.13
CA GLY A 134 -10.66 17.06 15.01
C GLY A 134 -11.34 17.18 13.64
N ALA A 135 -10.77 16.59 12.60
CA ALA A 135 -11.40 16.51 11.28
C ALA A 135 -12.46 15.40 11.16
N CYS A 136 -12.51 14.48 12.13
CA CYS A 136 -13.50 13.39 12.16
C CYS A 136 -14.83 13.88 12.74
N ASP A 137 -15.93 13.35 12.22
CA ASP A 137 -17.29 13.55 12.73
C ASP A 137 -18.05 12.21 12.83
N GLU A 138 -19.33 12.24 13.16
CA GLU A 138 -20.17 11.05 13.29
C GLU A 138 -20.32 10.23 11.99
N ALA A 139 -20.21 10.92 10.84
CA ALA A 139 -20.25 10.30 9.52
C ALA A 139 -18.88 9.74 9.09
N THR A 140 -17.80 10.04 9.83
CA THR A 140 -16.47 9.53 9.50
C THR A 140 -16.36 8.06 9.87
N LYS A 141 -16.14 7.19 8.88
CA LYS A 141 -15.99 5.74 9.08
C LYS A 141 -14.55 5.26 8.96
N LEU A 142 -13.74 5.98 8.18
CA LEU A 142 -12.37 5.59 7.86
C LEU A 142 -11.39 6.74 8.12
N VAL A 143 -10.21 6.38 8.64
CA VAL A 143 -9.01 7.20 8.63
C VAL A 143 -7.95 6.46 7.80
N MET A 144 -7.45 7.10 6.73
CA MET A 144 -6.46 6.53 5.83
C MET A 144 -5.09 7.18 6.04
N LEU A 145 -4.12 6.39 6.47
CA LEU A 145 -2.75 6.81 6.74
C LEU A 145 -1.78 6.01 5.88
N CYS A 146 -0.72 6.63 5.38
CA CYS A 146 0.36 5.96 4.65
C CYS A 146 1.65 6.12 5.44
N SER A 147 2.26 5.02 5.88
CA SER A 147 3.49 5.07 6.68
C SER A 147 4.40 3.87 6.37
N PRO A 148 5.56 4.10 5.75
CA PRO A 148 6.11 5.37 5.25
C PRO A 148 5.24 6.04 4.21
N ASN A 149 5.12 7.39 4.32
CA ASN A 149 4.19 8.16 3.48
C ASN A 149 4.72 8.35 2.06
N LYS A 150 3.81 8.40 1.11
CA LYS A 150 4.08 8.73 -0.28
C LYS A 150 3.31 10.00 -0.66
N PRO A 151 3.95 11.10 -1.09
CA PRO A 151 5.28 11.10 -1.71
C PRO A 151 6.44 11.52 -0.79
N SER A 152 6.22 11.85 0.47
CA SER A 152 7.24 12.45 1.35
C SER A 152 8.34 11.47 1.80
N GLY A 153 8.02 10.20 1.98
CA GLY A 153 8.97 9.14 2.35
C GLY A 153 9.08 8.86 3.85
N ASN A 154 8.69 9.81 4.71
CA ASN A 154 8.80 9.68 6.16
C ASN A 154 7.79 8.67 6.75
N ALA A 155 8.21 7.92 7.76
CA ALA A 155 7.33 7.12 8.60
C ALA A 155 6.81 7.92 9.79
N PHE A 156 5.56 7.70 10.15
CA PHE A 156 5.00 8.24 11.39
C PHE A 156 5.35 7.32 12.57
N PRO A 157 5.57 7.85 13.78
CA PRO A 157 5.86 7.04 14.96
C PRO A 157 4.73 6.03 15.22
N LYS A 158 5.06 4.74 15.42
CA LYS A 158 4.06 3.69 15.70
C LYS A 158 3.13 4.07 16.86
N ARG A 159 3.69 4.65 17.94
CA ARG A 159 2.89 5.11 19.08
C ARG A 159 1.80 6.10 18.67
N GLN A 160 2.10 7.02 17.75
CA GLN A 160 1.14 8.00 17.25
C GLN A 160 0.03 7.34 16.44
N LEU A 161 0.39 6.37 15.56
CA LEU A 161 -0.59 5.62 14.76
C LEU A 161 -1.53 4.80 15.67
N LEU A 162 -0.98 4.17 16.72
CA LEU A 162 -1.76 3.40 17.69
C LEU A 162 -2.66 4.30 18.56
N GLU A 163 -2.20 5.49 18.94
CA GLU A 163 -3.00 6.49 19.63
C GLU A 163 -4.23 6.89 18.79
N ILE A 164 -4.07 7.08 17.50
CA ILE A 164 -5.20 7.34 16.58
C ILE A 164 -6.18 6.17 16.58
N CYS A 165 -5.70 4.91 16.54
CA CYS A 165 -6.56 3.73 16.62
C CYS A 165 -7.35 3.67 17.93
N ASP A 166 -6.75 4.07 19.06
CA ASP A 166 -7.39 4.04 20.35
C ASP A 166 -8.49 5.11 20.50
N ARG A 167 -8.26 6.28 19.91
CA ARG A 167 -9.13 7.47 20.05
C ARG A 167 -10.21 7.57 18.95
N PHE A 168 -9.95 7.04 17.76
CA PHE A 168 -10.93 7.08 16.66
C PHE A 168 -11.91 5.90 16.76
N PRO A 169 -13.24 6.14 16.78
CA PRO A 169 -14.23 5.07 16.95
C PRO A 169 -14.43 4.21 15.69
N GLY A 170 -14.01 4.69 14.50
CA GLY A 170 -14.11 3.99 13.22
C GLY A 170 -12.90 3.11 12.93
N VAL A 171 -12.69 2.77 11.66
CA VAL A 171 -11.61 1.93 11.18
C VAL A 171 -10.41 2.78 10.73
N VAL A 172 -9.23 2.46 11.24
CA VAL A 172 -7.96 3.06 10.82
C VAL A 172 -7.26 2.12 9.85
N VAL A 173 -6.89 2.64 8.69
CA VAL A 173 -6.11 1.92 7.68
C VAL A 173 -4.71 2.54 7.62
N VAL A 174 -3.70 1.73 7.86
CA VAL A 174 -2.29 2.12 7.72
C VAL A 174 -1.70 1.39 6.52
N ASP A 175 -1.41 2.14 5.46
CA ASP A 175 -0.77 1.60 4.26
C ASP A 175 0.75 1.57 4.46
N GLU A 176 1.26 0.37 4.63
CA GLU A 176 2.66 0.02 4.88
C GLU A 176 3.36 -0.51 3.62
N ALA A 177 3.00 -0.04 2.43
CA ALA A 177 3.63 -0.51 1.18
C ALA A 177 5.16 -0.39 1.17
N TYR A 178 5.74 0.42 2.04
CA TYR A 178 7.17 0.69 2.15
C TYR A 178 7.79 0.28 3.49
N ALA A 179 7.06 -0.39 4.38
CA ALA A 179 7.51 -0.72 5.74
C ALA A 179 8.78 -1.59 5.76
N ASP A 180 8.98 -2.45 4.74
CA ASP A 180 10.18 -3.29 4.63
C ASP A 180 11.50 -2.46 4.53
N PHE A 181 11.43 -1.15 4.20
CA PHE A 181 12.57 -0.23 4.13
C PHE A 181 12.75 0.64 5.38
N SER A 182 11.80 0.58 6.31
CA SER A 182 11.78 1.40 7.52
C SER A 182 12.35 0.66 8.73
N ALA A 183 13.19 1.33 9.51
CA ALA A 183 13.69 0.80 10.77
C ALA A 183 12.58 0.64 11.84
N GLN A 184 11.43 1.31 11.69
CA GLN A 184 10.33 1.18 12.63
C GLN A 184 9.59 -0.17 12.49
N GLY A 185 9.77 -0.87 11.34
CA GLY A 185 9.06 -2.12 11.05
C GLY A 185 7.55 -1.92 10.87
N SER A 186 6.78 -3.00 10.96
CA SER A 186 5.34 -3.06 10.65
C SER A 186 4.46 -3.03 11.91
N LEU A 187 3.20 -2.59 11.76
CA LEU A 187 2.10 -2.71 12.71
C LEU A 187 1.28 -4.00 12.52
N ALA A 188 1.81 -5.00 11.81
CA ALA A 188 1.07 -6.23 11.49
C ALA A 188 0.60 -6.98 12.75
N ASP A 189 1.45 -7.06 13.78
CA ASP A 189 1.11 -7.73 15.03
C ASP A 189 -0.02 -7.00 15.77
N GLU A 190 0.06 -5.68 15.83
CA GLU A 190 -0.97 -4.83 16.42
C GLU A 190 -2.29 -4.92 15.64
N ALA A 191 -2.23 -5.03 14.31
CA ALA A 191 -3.43 -5.18 13.48
C ALA A 191 -4.14 -6.53 13.72
N MET A 192 -3.39 -7.60 13.96
CA MET A 192 -3.99 -8.89 14.33
C MET A 192 -4.69 -8.87 15.69
N ALA A 193 -4.22 -8.02 16.61
CA ALA A 193 -4.72 -7.94 17.98
C ALA A 193 -5.82 -6.87 18.18
N ARG A 194 -5.89 -5.85 17.30
CA ARG A 194 -6.86 -4.74 17.40
C ARG A 194 -8.05 -4.95 16.50
N GLU A 195 -9.24 -4.60 16.98
CA GLU A 195 -10.47 -4.77 16.21
C GLU A 195 -10.56 -3.80 15.02
N ASN A 196 -10.05 -2.56 15.15
CA ASN A 196 -10.29 -1.47 14.20
C ASN A 196 -9.06 -1.05 13.38
N LEU A 197 -7.98 -1.83 13.38
CA LEU A 197 -6.78 -1.53 12.60
C LEU A 197 -6.67 -2.47 11.40
N ILE A 198 -6.47 -1.89 10.22
CA ILE A 198 -6.11 -2.62 9.00
C ILE A 198 -4.73 -2.12 8.55
N VAL A 199 -3.79 -3.04 8.39
CA VAL A 199 -2.49 -2.77 7.80
C VAL A 199 -2.49 -3.30 6.36
N LEU A 200 -2.13 -2.43 5.41
CA LEU A 200 -1.98 -2.81 4.00
C LEU A 200 -0.51 -3.00 3.68
N GLN A 201 -0.18 -4.07 2.98
CA GLN A 201 1.16 -4.34 2.47
C GLN A 201 1.10 -4.86 1.03
N THR A 202 2.25 -4.95 0.36
CA THR A 202 2.31 -5.37 -1.04
C THR A 202 3.60 -6.14 -1.34
N LEU A 203 3.54 -7.07 -2.28
CA LEU A 203 4.73 -7.71 -2.84
C LEU A 203 5.38 -6.86 -3.95
N SER A 204 4.78 -5.72 -4.31
CA SER A 204 5.23 -4.88 -5.45
C SER A 204 6.51 -4.10 -5.19
N LYS A 205 6.92 -3.87 -3.93
CA LYS A 205 8.04 -3.00 -3.56
C LYS A 205 9.26 -3.83 -3.16
N ALA A 206 9.46 -4.09 -1.89
CA ALA A 206 10.63 -4.80 -1.38
C ALA A 206 10.81 -6.21 -2.01
N ARG A 207 9.72 -6.89 -2.31
CA ARG A 207 9.74 -8.22 -2.94
C ARG A 207 9.91 -8.19 -4.47
N GLY A 208 9.89 -7.00 -5.12
CA GLY A 208 10.12 -6.86 -6.55
C GLY A 208 9.05 -7.50 -7.46
N MET A 209 7.86 -7.78 -6.95
CA MET A 209 6.80 -8.52 -7.68
C MET A 209 5.69 -7.60 -8.21
N ALA A 210 6.01 -6.37 -8.60
CA ALA A 210 5.01 -5.39 -9.06
C ALA A 210 4.14 -5.92 -10.22
N GLY A 211 4.72 -6.70 -11.14
CA GLY A 211 4.01 -7.29 -12.27
C GLY A 211 3.00 -8.37 -11.91
N LEU A 212 3.10 -8.99 -10.72
CA LEU A 212 2.17 -10.04 -10.27
C LEU A 212 0.89 -9.46 -9.64
N ARG A 213 0.87 -8.15 -9.32
CA ARG A 213 -0.30 -7.50 -8.75
C ARG A 213 -0.83 -8.17 -7.47
N ILE A 214 0.04 -8.50 -6.51
CA ILE A 214 -0.36 -9.09 -5.23
C ILE A 214 -0.12 -8.09 -4.11
N GLY A 215 -1.19 -7.72 -3.43
CA GLY A 215 -1.22 -6.94 -2.20
C GLY A 215 -2.00 -7.67 -1.12
N MET A 216 -1.94 -7.16 0.08
CA MET A 216 -2.56 -7.80 1.22
C MET A 216 -3.10 -6.79 2.22
N ALA A 217 -4.13 -7.22 2.98
CA ALA A 217 -4.54 -6.58 4.21
C ALA A 217 -4.32 -7.55 5.38
N ILE A 218 -3.86 -7.01 6.50
CA ILE A 218 -3.60 -7.71 7.75
C ILE A 218 -4.49 -7.05 8.79
N SER A 219 -5.32 -7.83 9.49
CA SER A 219 -6.26 -7.28 10.47
C SER A 219 -6.81 -8.39 11.40
N SER A 220 -7.77 -8.02 12.24
CA SER A 220 -8.56 -8.98 13.00
C SER A 220 -9.28 -9.99 12.09
N VAL A 221 -9.51 -11.19 12.59
CA VAL A 221 -10.22 -12.26 11.84
C VAL A 221 -11.58 -11.80 11.34
N GLU A 222 -12.29 -10.95 12.10
CA GLU A 222 -13.59 -10.41 11.72
C GLU A 222 -13.51 -9.54 10.46
N ILE A 223 -12.57 -8.60 10.41
CA ILE A 223 -12.38 -7.73 9.23
C ILE A 223 -11.93 -8.55 8.01
N ILE A 224 -10.99 -9.50 8.20
CA ILE A 224 -10.51 -10.34 7.10
C ILE A 224 -11.64 -11.22 6.54
N ARG A 225 -12.54 -11.70 7.39
CA ARG A 225 -13.73 -12.43 6.96
C ARG A 225 -14.66 -11.54 6.14
N LEU A 226 -14.95 -10.31 6.57
CA LEU A 226 -15.76 -9.35 5.82
C LEU A 226 -15.13 -9.04 4.44
N MET A 227 -13.83 -8.79 4.38
CA MET A 227 -13.13 -8.57 3.10
C MET A 227 -13.24 -9.79 2.18
N SER A 228 -13.12 -11.00 2.74
CA SER A 228 -13.23 -12.25 1.99
C SER A 228 -14.64 -12.51 1.46
N HIS A 229 -15.67 -12.05 2.16
CA HIS A 229 -17.07 -12.16 1.71
C HIS A 229 -17.41 -11.20 0.57
N VAL A 230 -16.77 -10.01 0.54
CA VAL A 230 -17.10 -8.96 -0.44
C VAL A 230 -16.24 -9.05 -1.70
N LYS A 231 -15.04 -9.61 -1.62
CA LYS A 231 -14.17 -9.78 -2.81
C LYS A 231 -14.79 -10.71 -3.86
N TYR A 232 -14.39 -10.57 -5.10
CA TYR A 232 -14.68 -11.59 -6.12
C TYR A 232 -13.99 -12.91 -5.78
N PRO A 233 -14.63 -14.08 -6.02
CA PRO A 233 -14.08 -15.38 -5.61
C PRO A 233 -12.67 -15.62 -6.15
N TYR A 234 -12.47 -15.42 -7.44
CA TYR A 234 -11.21 -15.71 -8.15
C TYR A 234 -10.42 -14.44 -8.47
N ASN A 235 -10.27 -13.55 -7.48
CA ASN A 235 -9.64 -12.24 -7.66
C ASN A 235 -8.14 -12.30 -8.01
N LEU A 236 -7.44 -13.39 -7.69
CA LEU A 236 -6.05 -13.62 -8.10
C LEU A 236 -5.97 -14.73 -9.13
N SER A 237 -5.21 -14.52 -10.20
CA SER A 237 -4.98 -15.55 -11.21
C SER A 237 -4.07 -16.65 -10.70
N ARG A 238 -4.29 -17.88 -11.17
CA ARG A 238 -3.44 -19.03 -10.88
C ARG A 238 -1.96 -18.76 -11.22
N ALA A 239 -1.71 -18.18 -12.39
CA ALA A 239 -0.36 -17.86 -12.84
C ALA A 239 0.37 -16.90 -11.90
N ALA A 240 -0.32 -15.86 -11.39
CA ALA A 240 0.26 -14.92 -10.43
C ALA A 240 0.59 -15.61 -9.09
N MET A 241 -0.30 -16.47 -8.59
CA MET A 241 -0.09 -17.19 -7.34
C MET A 241 1.06 -18.19 -7.45
N GLU A 242 1.10 -19.02 -8.50
CA GLU A 242 2.20 -19.98 -8.74
C GLU A 242 3.55 -19.27 -8.86
N LYS A 243 3.59 -18.17 -9.61
CA LYS A 243 4.84 -17.39 -9.75
C LYS A 243 5.26 -16.73 -8.43
N ALA A 244 4.32 -16.24 -7.64
CA ALA A 244 4.60 -15.69 -6.32
C ALA A 244 5.19 -16.74 -5.38
N MET A 245 4.66 -17.97 -5.37
CA MET A 245 5.19 -19.08 -4.57
C MET A 245 6.68 -19.30 -4.84
N VAL A 246 7.06 -19.40 -6.12
CA VAL A 246 8.48 -19.60 -6.53
C VAL A 246 9.36 -18.42 -6.09
N LEU A 247 8.86 -17.16 -6.20
CA LEU A 247 9.65 -15.98 -5.87
C LEU A 247 9.76 -15.77 -4.35
N LEU A 248 8.78 -16.21 -3.57
CA LEU A 248 8.80 -16.16 -2.11
C LEU A 248 9.80 -17.13 -1.46
N GLU A 249 10.35 -18.09 -2.22
CA GLU A 249 11.46 -18.95 -1.75
C GLU A 249 12.77 -18.16 -1.59
N LYS A 250 12.90 -17.03 -2.32
CA LYS A 250 14.13 -16.24 -2.34
C LYS A 250 14.12 -15.19 -1.25
N PRO A 251 15.15 -15.12 -0.40
CA PRO A 251 15.31 -14.03 0.55
C PRO A 251 15.55 -12.71 -0.19
N VAL A 252 15.03 -11.61 0.33
CA VAL A 252 15.20 -10.26 -0.26
C VAL A 252 15.92 -9.29 0.67
N ASP A 253 16.28 -9.72 1.86
CA ASP A 253 16.87 -8.86 2.89
C ASP A 253 18.13 -8.14 2.41
N GLY A 254 19.03 -8.88 1.71
CA GLY A 254 20.24 -8.28 1.12
C GLY A 254 19.94 -7.19 0.09
N GLN A 255 18.90 -7.39 -0.72
CA GLN A 255 18.44 -6.39 -1.70
C GLN A 255 17.84 -5.16 -1.01
N VAL A 256 17.01 -5.37 0.01
CA VAL A 256 16.42 -4.28 0.82
C VAL A 256 17.54 -3.48 1.50
N GLN A 257 18.51 -4.14 2.12
CA GLN A 257 19.65 -3.47 2.75
C GLN A 257 20.50 -2.68 1.75
N THR A 258 20.66 -3.19 0.52
CA THR A 258 21.35 -2.45 -0.54
C THR A 258 20.58 -1.18 -0.89
N LEU A 259 19.25 -1.25 -1.08
CA LEU A 259 18.43 -0.07 -1.37
C LEU A 259 18.42 0.94 -0.21
N ILE A 260 18.46 0.49 1.03
CA ILE A 260 18.58 1.38 2.20
C ILE A 260 19.92 2.13 2.17
N ARG A 261 21.04 1.42 1.96
CA ARG A 261 22.36 2.07 1.86
C ARG A 261 22.43 3.05 0.69
N GLU A 262 21.86 2.69 -0.45
CA GLU A 262 21.82 3.57 -1.62
C GLU A 262 20.92 4.79 -1.40
N ARG A 263 19.82 4.66 -0.67
CA ARG A 263 18.98 5.79 -0.24
C ARG A 263 19.80 6.78 0.60
N GLU A 264 20.55 6.26 1.57
CA GLU A 264 21.40 7.08 2.45
C GLU A 264 22.52 7.76 1.66
N ARG A 265 23.15 7.03 0.73
CA ARG A 265 24.16 7.58 -0.17
C ARG A 265 23.61 8.71 -1.03
N LEU A 266 22.47 8.50 -1.70
CA LEU A 266 21.81 9.55 -2.48
C LEU A 266 21.43 10.75 -1.61
N ALA A 267 20.86 10.52 -0.43
CA ALA A 267 20.48 11.60 0.49
C ALA A 267 21.67 12.46 0.92
N SER A 268 22.87 11.87 1.03
CA SER A 268 24.11 12.59 1.38
C SER A 268 24.74 13.26 0.15
N CYS A 269 24.60 12.73 -1.06
CA CYS A 269 25.17 13.28 -2.27
C CYS A 269 24.35 14.43 -2.88
N LEU A 270 23.04 14.35 -2.84
CA LEU A 270 22.14 15.31 -3.49
C LEU A 270 22.31 16.76 -3.00
N PRO A 271 22.56 17.05 -1.71
CA PRO A 271 22.75 18.44 -1.24
C PRO A 271 23.97 19.16 -1.83
N ARG A 272 24.92 18.44 -2.49
CA ARG A 272 26.10 19.07 -3.15
C ARG A 272 25.71 19.90 -4.37
N PHE A 273 24.55 19.64 -4.97
CA PHE A 273 24.08 20.37 -6.14
C PHE A 273 23.46 21.71 -5.71
N PRO A 274 23.92 22.86 -6.24
CA PRO A 274 23.48 24.19 -5.79
C PRO A 274 22.00 24.44 -6.04
N PHE A 275 21.38 23.74 -6.97
CA PHE A 275 19.96 23.82 -7.28
C PHE A 275 19.08 22.91 -6.40
N VAL A 276 19.67 22.08 -5.53
CA VAL A 276 18.92 21.25 -4.55
C VAL A 276 18.73 22.05 -3.27
N ARG A 277 17.47 22.32 -2.92
CA ARG A 277 17.13 23.13 -1.72
C ARG A 277 16.88 22.29 -0.49
N LYS A 278 16.31 21.11 -0.64
CA LYS A 278 16.04 20.20 0.47
C LYS A 278 15.90 18.76 -0.02
N VAL A 279 16.54 17.84 0.69
CA VAL A 279 16.25 16.41 0.61
C VAL A 279 15.46 16.04 1.85
N PHE A 280 14.25 15.55 1.68
CA PHE A 280 13.40 15.16 2.81
C PHE A 280 13.83 13.80 3.35
N PRO A 281 13.83 13.59 4.68
CA PRO A 281 14.08 12.28 5.29
C PRO A 281 13.12 11.23 4.74
N SER A 282 13.63 10.02 4.53
CA SER A 282 12.81 8.94 3.98
C SER A 282 13.10 7.60 4.64
N ASP A 283 12.03 6.87 4.93
CA ASP A 283 11.99 5.48 5.36
C ASP A 283 11.50 4.55 4.23
N ALA A 284 11.32 5.10 3.00
CA ALA A 284 10.86 4.37 1.83
C ALA A 284 12.02 4.04 0.87
N ASN A 285 11.73 3.45 -0.28
CA ASN A 285 12.70 3.23 -1.37
C ASN A 285 12.75 4.39 -2.37
N PHE A 286 12.53 5.59 -1.93
CA PHE A 286 12.60 6.82 -2.75
C PHE A 286 12.94 8.03 -1.86
N LEU A 287 13.39 9.10 -2.49
CA LEU A 287 13.60 10.41 -1.85
C LEU A 287 12.67 11.44 -2.49
N LEU A 288 12.11 12.34 -1.67
CA LEU A 288 11.50 13.57 -2.13
C LEU A 288 12.54 14.68 -2.03
N VAL A 289 12.76 15.39 -3.14
CA VAL A 289 13.82 16.40 -3.25
C VAL A 289 13.21 17.69 -3.77
N ARG A 290 13.35 18.78 -3.02
CA ARG A 290 12.97 20.12 -3.46
C ARG A 290 14.14 20.77 -4.18
N VAL A 291 13.89 21.33 -5.35
CA VAL A 291 14.88 21.95 -6.22
C VAL A 291 14.42 23.35 -6.67
N ASP A 292 15.27 24.12 -7.32
CA ASP A 292 14.91 25.45 -7.80
C ASP A 292 13.84 25.41 -8.89
N ASP A 293 14.04 24.54 -9.88
CA ASP A 293 13.13 24.36 -11.00
C ASP A 293 12.94 22.87 -11.28
N ALA A 294 11.87 22.32 -10.73
CA ALA A 294 11.57 20.90 -10.88
C ALA A 294 11.12 20.52 -12.30
N ASP A 295 10.50 21.45 -13.03
CA ASP A 295 10.06 21.17 -14.41
C ASP A 295 11.26 21.14 -15.36
N ALA A 296 12.21 22.08 -15.24
CA ALA A 296 13.43 22.07 -16.03
C ALA A 296 14.32 20.87 -15.71
N LEU A 297 14.55 20.57 -14.42
CA LEU A 297 15.36 19.40 -14.06
C LEU A 297 14.67 18.09 -14.50
N TYR A 298 13.35 17.99 -14.39
CA TYR A 298 12.60 16.84 -14.89
C TYR A 298 12.77 16.64 -16.40
N ALA A 299 12.68 17.74 -17.19
CA ALA A 299 12.86 17.69 -18.63
C ALA A 299 14.29 17.27 -19.01
N HIS A 300 15.31 17.79 -18.31
CA HIS A 300 16.71 17.42 -18.50
C HIS A 300 16.95 15.93 -18.22
N LEU A 301 16.48 15.42 -17.05
CA LEU A 301 16.62 14.01 -16.71
C LEU A 301 15.91 13.09 -17.72
N LEU A 302 14.73 13.51 -18.18
CA LEU A 302 13.98 12.77 -19.20
C LEU A 302 14.75 12.70 -20.54
N ALA A 303 15.39 13.80 -20.96
CA ALA A 303 16.24 13.83 -22.15
C ALA A 303 17.47 12.89 -22.04
N GLN A 304 17.96 12.66 -20.81
CA GLN A 304 19.02 11.69 -20.51
C GLN A 304 18.48 10.23 -20.33
N GLY A 305 17.20 10.00 -20.58
CA GLY A 305 16.56 8.70 -20.40
C GLY A 305 16.32 8.30 -18.96
N ILE A 306 16.38 9.25 -18.00
CA ILE A 306 16.14 9.01 -16.56
C ILE A 306 14.74 9.48 -16.20
N ILE A 307 13.86 8.52 -15.93
CA ILE A 307 12.44 8.78 -15.67
C ILE A 307 12.22 8.87 -14.17
N VAL A 308 11.98 10.07 -13.66
CA VAL A 308 11.63 10.36 -12.26
C VAL A 308 10.18 10.82 -12.15
N ARG A 309 9.75 11.27 -10.98
CA ARG A 309 8.38 11.73 -10.81
C ARG A 309 8.32 13.18 -10.35
N ASN A 310 7.86 14.07 -11.21
CA ASN A 310 7.57 15.45 -10.84
C ASN A 310 6.35 15.49 -9.90
N ARG A 311 6.48 16.17 -8.74
CA ARG A 311 5.48 16.31 -7.70
C ARG A 311 5.08 17.76 -7.44
N SER A 312 5.55 18.71 -8.21
CA SER A 312 5.34 20.14 -8.01
C SER A 312 3.86 20.57 -7.93
N ARG A 313 2.96 19.76 -8.50
CA ARG A 313 1.51 20.01 -8.45
C ARG A 313 0.81 19.34 -7.26
N VAL A 314 1.55 18.67 -6.39
CA VAL A 314 1.01 18.01 -5.20
C VAL A 314 1.14 18.97 -4.02
N VAL A 315 0.09 19.13 -3.27
CA VAL A 315 0.05 20.04 -2.09
C VAL A 315 1.24 19.79 -1.18
N GLY A 316 1.97 20.86 -0.81
CA GLY A 316 3.15 20.78 0.05
C GLY A 316 4.43 20.26 -0.63
N CYS A 317 4.35 19.87 -1.91
CA CYS A 317 5.49 19.36 -2.68
C CYS A 317 5.94 20.34 -3.77
N ASP A 318 5.76 21.65 -3.55
CA ASP A 318 6.16 22.69 -4.49
C ASP A 318 7.63 22.52 -4.88
N ALA A 319 7.91 22.59 -6.18
CA ALA A 319 9.24 22.37 -6.76
C ALA A 319 9.92 21.05 -6.34
N CYS A 320 9.15 19.98 -6.14
CA CYS A 320 9.69 18.70 -5.71
C CYS A 320 9.69 17.64 -6.83
N LEU A 321 10.80 16.91 -6.92
CA LEU A 321 10.93 15.64 -7.63
C LEU A 321 10.94 14.49 -6.62
N ARG A 322 10.30 13.37 -6.98
CA ARG A 322 10.46 12.11 -6.27
C ARG A 322 11.36 11.18 -7.06
N LEU A 323 12.48 10.82 -6.46
CA LEU A 323 13.52 9.96 -7.03
C LEU A 323 13.39 8.57 -6.40
N THR A 324 13.13 7.54 -7.20
CA THR A 324 13.17 6.16 -6.72
C THR A 324 14.63 5.74 -6.58
N VAL A 325 14.96 5.06 -5.50
CA VAL A 325 16.30 4.49 -5.29
C VAL A 325 16.45 3.26 -6.18
N GLY A 326 17.38 3.33 -7.11
CA GLY A 326 17.74 2.26 -8.04
C GLY A 326 18.92 1.42 -7.57
N LEU A 327 19.46 0.62 -8.47
CA LEU A 327 20.74 -0.05 -8.29
C LEU A 327 21.89 1.00 -8.21
N PRO A 328 23.05 0.64 -7.63
CA PRO A 328 24.18 1.59 -7.55
C PRO A 328 24.50 2.28 -8.89
N GLU A 329 24.54 1.50 -9.99
CA GLU A 329 24.85 2.01 -11.33
C GLU A 329 23.75 2.95 -11.86
N GLU A 330 22.49 2.69 -11.53
CA GLU A 330 21.37 3.56 -11.91
C GLU A 330 21.41 4.87 -11.14
N ASN A 331 21.76 4.81 -9.85
CA ASN A 331 21.92 5.97 -9.01
C ASN A 331 23.13 6.83 -9.42
N ASP A 332 24.23 6.19 -9.83
CA ASP A 332 25.41 6.89 -10.37
C ASP A 332 25.07 7.65 -11.66
N ARG A 333 24.32 7.05 -12.57
CA ARG A 333 23.83 7.71 -13.78
C ARG A 333 22.91 8.91 -13.44
N LEU A 334 22.04 8.79 -12.44
CA LEU A 334 21.22 9.90 -11.95
C LEU A 334 22.11 11.06 -11.48
N LEU A 335 23.14 10.77 -10.65
CA LEU A 335 24.04 11.81 -10.13
C LEU A 335 24.85 12.47 -11.27
N GLN A 336 25.35 11.71 -12.24
CA GLN A 336 26.03 12.24 -13.44
C GLN A 336 25.12 13.16 -14.27
N ALA A 337 23.87 12.78 -14.48
CA ALA A 337 22.90 13.61 -15.18
C ALA A 337 22.59 14.91 -14.41
N MET A 338 22.60 14.88 -13.09
CA MET A 338 22.46 16.09 -12.27
C MET A 338 23.72 16.99 -12.32
N GLU A 339 24.90 16.42 -12.47
CA GLU A 339 26.14 17.17 -12.69
C GLU A 339 26.09 17.93 -14.02
N SER A 340 25.69 17.27 -15.12
CA SER A 340 25.57 17.93 -16.42
C SER A 340 24.52 19.05 -16.42
N TYR A 341 23.42 18.91 -15.66
CA TYR A 341 22.43 19.99 -15.52
C TYR A 341 22.99 21.22 -14.81
N ASP A 342 23.89 21.05 -13.84
CA ASP A 342 24.56 22.16 -13.15
C ASP A 342 25.52 22.89 -14.08
N ASP A 343 26.27 22.15 -14.91
CA ASP A 343 27.22 22.72 -15.85
C ASP A 343 26.53 23.49 -17.00
N ASP A 344 25.39 23.02 -17.49
CA ASP A 344 24.59 23.72 -18.50
C ASP A 344 23.99 25.05 -18.04
N LYS A 345 23.94 25.26 -16.70
CA LYS A 345 23.46 26.53 -16.09
C LYS A 345 24.54 27.54 -15.78
N LYS A 346 25.80 27.17 -15.87
CA LYS A 346 26.98 28.08 -15.72
C LYS A 346 27.34 28.75 -17.02
#